data_608e9723e01b9d954800be8f71ba3f90
#
_entry.id   608e9723e01b9d954800be8f71ba3f90
#
_cell.length_a   1.000
_cell.length_b   1.000
_cell.length_c   1.000
_cell.angle_alpha   90.00
_cell.angle_beta   90.00
_cell.angle_gamma   90.00
#
_symmetry.space_group_name_H-M   'P 1'
#
loop_
_entity.id
_entity.type
_entity.pdbx_description
1 polymer ?
#
loop_
_entity_poly.entity_id
_entity_poly.type
_entity_poly.pdbx_seq_one_letter_code
_entity_poly.pdbx_strand_id
1 'polypeptide(L)'
;MISRRRLLAAGASTLAFPAQAQSVTSLKAVAAAKGFVFGSAAASYELKDADFVPLLLAQTAQLVPEYEMKRDALEIQPGVYDFAALDSLFAFARRGGLSMRGHTLVWYYANPKWLTPLLAARRDEKLLTGHIQAVLRRYPMESVDVVNEALAPPGTAARADGLRPSLWLDAFGPGYIDTAFHAARAAAPGTRLVYNEWGFEQGAVENDRFRATTLRFLDGLLKRGVPLDALGMQGHLSAFGNRVDQRKLRDFVAEIRARGLALLITELDVEDIGGPSDIAARDRAVADEARRFLDVVLDSPATQAVLTWNLSDRYVDAPDEWKLKLMGWRFRKTPYDTQMRRKPLWDAMAQAFAGRRVFY
;
A
#
# COMPACT_ATOMS: atom_id res chain seq x y z
N MET A 1 67.85 -37.02 -50.09
CA MET A 1 66.39 -37.28 -50.16
C MET A 1 65.67 -36.65 -48.99
N ILE A 2 64.84 -35.70 -49.33
CA ILE A 2 64.26 -34.73 -48.40
C ILE A 2 62.89 -35.22 -48.00
N SER A 3 62.56 -35.36 -46.68
CA SER A 3 61.22 -35.59 -46.22
C SER A 3 60.75 -34.37 -45.40
N ARG A 4 59.73 -33.70 -45.92
CA ARG A 4 59.03 -32.58 -45.25
C ARG A 4 57.86 -33.11 -44.47
N ARG A 5 57.90 -33.05 -43.13
CA ARG A 5 56.73 -33.18 -42.26
C ARG A 5 56.08 -31.82 -42.12
N ARG A 6 54.88 -31.72 -42.62
CA ARG A 6 53.98 -30.57 -42.35
C ARG A 6 53.29 -30.74 -40.95
N LEU A 7 53.54 -29.83 -40.04
CA LEU A 7 52.70 -29.67 -38.81
C LEU A 7 51.46 -28.92 -39.25
N LEU A 8 50.30 -29.54 -39.01
CA LEU A 8 48.99 -28.88 -38.99
C LEU A 8 48.72 -28.35 -37.59
N ALA A 9 48.74 -27.01 -37.44
CA ALA A 9 48.29 -26.36 -36.23
C ALA A 9 46.75 -26.21 -36.30
N ALA A 10 46.03 -26.97 -35.48
CA ALA A 10 44.57 -26.80 -35.28
C ALA A 10 44.34 -25.61 -34.36
N GLY A 11 43.90 -24.49 -34.91
CA GLY A 11 43.45 -23.35 -34.14
C GLY A 11 42.06 -23.63 -33.52
N ALA A 12 42.00 -23.80 -32.22
CA ALA A 12 40.74 -23.85 -31.50
C ALA A 12 40.20 -22.42 -31.33
N SER A 13 39.23 -22.04 -32.17
CA SER A 13 38.45 -20.81 -32.00
C SER A 13 37.46 -21.01 -30.86
N THR A 14 37.74 -20.46 -29.69
CA THR A 14 36.78 -20.33 -28.62
C THR A 14 35.77 -19.25 -28.98
N LEU A 15 34.57 -19.67 -29.37
CA LEU A 15 33.43 -18.78 -29.49
C LEU A 15 33.05 -18.31 -28.09
N ALA A 16 33.47 -17.10 -27.71
CA ALA A 16 32.97 -16.41 -26.54
C ALA A 16 31.52 -16.00 -26.82
N PHE A 17 30.56 -16.71 -26.22
CA PHE A 17 29.19 -16.24 -26.15
C PHE A 17 29.17 -14.97 -25.31
N PRO A 18 28.58 -13.86 -25.81
CA PRO A 18 28.39 -12.69 -24.97
C PRO A 18 27.51 -13.11 -23.78
N ALA A 19 28.02 -12.93 -22.58
CA ALA A 19 27.20 -13.02 -21.38
C ALA A 19 26.07 -12.01 -21.55
N GLN A 20 24.86 -12.49 -21.86
CA GLN A 20 23.65 -11.69 -21.79
C GLN A 20 23.57 -11.19 -20.37
N ALA A 21 23.81 -9.90 -20.16
CA ALA A 21 23.48 -9.22 -18.92
C ALA A 21 21.98 -9.51 -18.70
N GLN A 22 21.65 -10.40 -17.77
CA GLN A 22 20.29 -10.62 -17.34
C GLN A 22 19.80 -9.24 -16.87
N SER A 23 18.91 -8.62 -17.63
CA SER A 23 18.23 -7.41 -17.21
C SER A 23 17.63 -7.72 -15.84
N VAL A 24 18.08 -7.00 -14.82
CA VAL A 24 17.59 -7.19 -13.46
C VAL A 24 16.09 -6.89 -13.49
N THR A 25 15.28 -7.93 -13.59
CA THR A 25 13.81 -7.79 -13.61
C THR A 25 13.38 -7.10 -12.32
N SER A 26 12.66 -5.98 -12.44
CA SER A 26 12.11 -5.26 -11.29
C SER A 26 10.61 -5.49 -11.18
N LEU A 27 10.07 -5.42 -9.96
CA LEU A 27 8.63 -5.55 -9.74
C LEU A 27 7.85 -4.51 -10.53
N LYS A 28 8.34 -3.25 -10.61
CA LYS A 28 7.69 -2.21 -11.42
C LYS A 28 7.64 -2.54 -12.91
N ALA A 29 8.68 -3.17 -13.44
CA ALA A 29 8.71 -3.53 -14.87
C ALA A 29 7.73 -4.67 -15.16
N VAL A 30 7.64 -5.67 -14.30
CA VAL A 30 6.67 -6.76 -14.43
C VAL A 30 5.24 -6.24 -14.32
N ALA A 31 4.97 -5.36 -13.35
CA ALA A 31 3.65 -4.75 -13.14
C ALA A 31 3.24 -3.90 -14.36
N ALA A 32 4.14 -3.03 -14.85
CA ALA A 32 3.88 -2.18 -16.01
C ALA A 32 3.57 -2.99 -17.29
N ALA A 33 4.28 -4.10 -17.51
CA ALA A 33 4.01 -5.02 -18.64
C ALA A 33 2.60 -5.67 -18.54
N LYS A 34 1.97 -5.61 -17.39
CA LYS A 34 0.63 -6.16 -17.10
C LYS A 34 -0.44 -5.08 -16.87
N GLY A 35 -0.11 -3.83 -17.12
CA GLY A 35 -1.06 -2.71 -17.10
C GLY A 35 -1.50 -2.27 -15.70
N PHE A 36 -0.64 -2.39 -14.69
CA PHE A 36 -0.88 -1.83 -13.37
C PHE A 36 0.41 -1.25 -12.76
N VAL A 37 0.28 -0.49 -11.67
CA VAL A 37 1.40 0.17 -11.00
C VAL A 37 1.88 -0.66 -9.82
N PHE A 38 3.19 -0.82 -9.66
CA PHE A 38 3.80 -1.28 -8.42
C PHE A 38 4.49 -0.13 -7.70
N GLY A 39 4.23 0.01 -6.40
CA GLY A 39 4.77 1.04 -5.55
C GLY A 39 5.14 0.54 -4.15
N SER A 40 5.58 1.45 -3.32
CA SER A 40 5.85 1.16 -1.90
C SER A 40 5.66 2.39 -1.03
N ALA A 41 5.33 2.17 0.24
CA ALA A 41 5.51 3.19 1.26
C ALA A 41 7.00 3.41 1.54
N ALA A 42 7.33 4.64 1.92
CA ALA A 42 8.61 5.01 2.50
C ALA A 42 8.48 6.27 3.34
N ALA A 43 9.33 6.39 4.36
CA ALA A 43 9.45 7.57 5.20
C ALA A 43 10.64 8.45 4.78
N SER A 44 10.56 9.74 5.08
CA SER A 44 11.59 10.71 4.69
C SER A 44 12.98 10.42 5.26
N TYR A 45 13.06 9.83 6.45
CA TYR A 45 14.33 9.46 7.07
C TYR A 45 15.04 8.31 6.33
N GLU A 46 14.30 7.43 5.67
CA GLU A 46 14.83 6.30 4.89
C GLU A 46 15.55 6.78 3.61
N LEU A 47 15.23 7.96 3.12
CA LEU A 47 15.88 8.55 1.94
C LEU A 47 17.36 8.92 2.18
N LYS A 48 17.85 8.77 3.40
CA LYS A 48 19.26 8.92 3.76
C LYS A 48 20.05 7.61 3.70
N ASP A 49 19.35 6.48 3.52
CA ASP A 49 19.98 5.17 3.45
C ASP A 49 20.48 4.87 2.03
N ALA A 50 21.80 4.79 1.89
CA ALA A 50 22.48 4.57 0.62
C ALA A 50 22.20 3.18 0.01
N ASP A 51 21.81 2.19 0.82
CA ASP A 51 21.43 0.85 0.35
C ASP A 51 19.97 0.81 -0.11
N PHE A 52 19.09 1.52 0.61
CA PHE A 52 17.65 1.48 0.37
C PHE A 52 17.22 2.33 -0.83
N VAL A 53 17.78 3.52 -0.99
CA VAL A 53 17.38 4.46 -2.06
C VAL A 53 17.52 3.85 -3.47
N PRO A 54 18.66 3.24 -3.85
CA PRO A 54 18.78 2.58 -5.15
C PRO A 54 17.76 1.45 -5.34
N LEU A 55 17.46 0.69 -4.26
CA LEU A 55 16.48 -0.38 -4.28
C LEU A 55 15.09 0.18 -4.54
N LEU A 56 14.66 1.20 -3.79
CA LEU A 56 13.36 1.84 -3.94
C LEU A 56 13.16 2.33 -5.37
N LEU A 57 14.13 3.07 -5.92
CA LEU A 57 14.09 3.58 -7.29
C LEU A 57 14.09 2.46 -8.35
N ALA A 58 14.81 1.38 -8.12
CA ALA A 58 14.86 0.26 -9.07
C ALA A 58 13.55 -0.55 -9.11
N GLN A 59 12.89 -0.71 -7.96
CA GLN A 59 11.77 -1.63 -7.81
C GLN A 59 10.40 -0.98 -7.98
N THR A 60 10.24 0.31 -7.68
CA THR A 60 8.93 0.98 -7.61
C THR A 60 8.73 2.03 -8.69
N ALA A 61 7.48 2.25 -9.10
CA ALA A 61 7.03 3.34 -9.97
C ALA A 61 6.20 4.40 -9.21
N GLN A 62 5.77 4.07 -7.99
CA GLN A 62 4.95 4.95 -7.17
C GLN A 62 5.42 4.92 -5.72
N LEU A 63 5.36 6.07 -5.06
CA LEU A 63 5.69 6.25 -3.65
C LEU A 63 4.46 6.71 -2.88
N VAL A 64 4.28 6.19 -1.65
CA VAL A 64 3.32 6.71 -0.67
C VAL A 64 4.06 7.11 0.60
N PRO A 65 3.81 8.31 1.17
CA PRO A 65 4.38 8.70 2.46
C PRO A 65 3.87 7.80 3.58
N GLU A 66 4.78 7.20 4.34
CA GLU A 66 4.39 6.31 5.44
C GLU A 66 3.76 7.09 6.61
N TYR A 67 4.30 8.26 6.93
CA TYR A 67 3.84 9.07 8.06
C TYR A 67 3.67 10.56 7.74
N GLU A 68 4.49 11.13 6.89
CA GLU A 68 4.68 12.58 6.70
C GLU A 68 3.44 13.32 6.19
N MET A 69 2.45 12.60 5.63
CA MET A 69 1.18 13.19 5.20
C MET A 69 0.06 13.03 6.23
N LYS A 70 0.28 12.33 7.33
CA LYS A 70 -0.69 12.24 8.43
C LYS A 70 -0.85 13.60 9.09
N ARG A 71 -2.05 13.89 9.57
CA ARG A 71 -2.40 15.24 10.01
C ARG A 71 -1.55 15.75 11.17
N ASP A 72 -1.23 14.89 12.14
CA ASP A 72 -0.39 15.25 13.29
C ASP A 72 1.06 15.55 12.91
N ALA A 73 1.54 14.98 11.79
CA ALA A 73 2.86 15.30 11.24
C ALA A 73 2.88 16.66 10.48
N LEU A 74 1.74 17.06 9.91
CA LEU A 74 1.65 18.24 9.06
C LEU A 74 1.16 19.48 9.79
N GLU A 75 0.04 19.38 10.53
CA GLU A 75 -0.68 20.54 11.06
C GLU A 75 -0.35 20.75 12.55
N ILE A 76 0.71 21.52 12.82
CA ILE A 76 1.24 21.74 14.18
C ILE A 76 0.32 22.61 15.05
N GLN A 77 -0.42 23.54 14.45
CA GLN A 77 -1.45 24.38 15.05
C GLN A 77 -2.58 24.58 14.03
N PRO A 78 -3.77 25.02 14.42
CA PRO A 78 -4.86 25.25 13.49
C PRO A 78 -4.47 26.15 12.32
N GLY A 79 -4.43 25.60 11.10
CA GLY A 79 -4.03 26.31 9.88
C GLY A 79 -2.53 26.58 9.73
N VAL A 80 -1.69 26.10 10.64
CA VAL A 80 -0.22 26.23 10.57
C VAL A 80 0.40 24.89 10.28
N TYR A 81 1.09 24.77 9.15
CA TYR A 81 1.63 23.53 8.62
C TYR A 81 3.16 23.53 8.59
N ASP A 82 3.76 22.37 8.92
CA ASP A 82 5.13 22.03 8.57
C ASP A 82 5.13 21.01 7.44
N PHE A 83 5.49 21.42 6.25
CA PHE A 83 5.56 20.57 5.07
C PHE A 83 6.97 20.04 4.76
N ALA A 84 7.99 20.38 5.54
CA ALA A 84 9.38 20.14 5.16
C ALA A 84 9.69 18.65 4.89
N ALA A 85 9.20 17.75 5.74
CA ALA A 85 9.42 16.33 5.56
C ALA A 85 8.66 15.78 4.33
N LEU A 86 7.41 16.18 4.14
CA LEU A 86 6.61 15.78 2.98
C LEU A 86 7.16 16.38 1.67
N ASP A 87 7.60 17.64 1.68
CA ASP A 87 8.28 18.28 0.54
C ASP A 87 9.52 17.48 0.10
N SER A 88 10.27 16.91 1.05
CA SER A 88 11.45 16.11 0.73
C SER A 88 11.11 14.82 -0.01
N LEU A 89 10.01 14.13 0.38
CA LEU A 89 9.49 12.94 -0.30
C LEU A 89 9.00 13.26 -1.72
N PHE A 90 8.23 14.35 -1.88
CA PHE A 90 7.76 14.78 -3.20
C PHE A 90 8.92 15.20 -4.12
N ALA A 91 9.91 15.90 -3.58
CA ALA A 91 11.11 16.27 -4.32
C ALA A 91 11.94 15.02 -4.73
N PHE A 92 12.05 14.05 -3.85
CA PHE A 92 12.70 12.77 -4.15
C PHE A 92 11.96 12.00 -5.25
N ALA A 93 10.66 11.81 -5.12
CA ALA A 93 9.84 11.12 -6.10
C ALA A 93 9.95 11.77 -7.48
N ARG A 94 9.85 13.10 -7.57
CA ARG A 94 10.00 13.85 -8.82
C ARG A 94 11.38 13.64 -9.46
N ARG A 95 12.47 13.69 -8.68
CA ARG A 95 13.82 13.43 -9.20
C ARG A 95 14.01 11.98 -9.65
N GLY A 96 13.36 11.04 -8.96
CA GLY A 96 13.41 9.60 -9.27
C GLY A 96 12.44 9.14 -10.36
N GLY A 97 11.60 10.04 -10.88
CA GLY A 97 10.57 9.68 -11.88
C GLY A 97 9.44 8.80 -11.30
N LEU A 98 9.19 8.90 -9.98
CA LEU A 98 8.10 8.18 -9.32
C LEU A 98 6.85 9.04 -9.29
N SER A 99 5.67 8.43 -9.49
CA SER A 99 4.41 9.06 -9.14
C SER A 99 4.17 9.04 -7.63
N MET A 100 3.25 9.86 -7.16
CA MET A 100 2.91 9.95 -5.74
C MET A 100 1.47 9.53 -5.48
N ARG A 101 1.27 8.79 -4.40
CA ARG A 101 -0.01 8.51 -3.76
C ARG A 101 -0.05 9.16 -2.37
N GLY A 102 -1.17 9.73 -2.00
CA GLY A 102 -1.32 10.37 -0.68
C GLY A 102 -1.94 9.44 0.35
N HIS A 103 -1.38 9.43 1.55
CA HIS A 103 -1.92 8.73 2.72
C HIS A 103 -1.64 9.56 3.99
N THR A 104 -2.61 10.07 4.68
CA THR A 104 -4.04 10.11 4.46
C THR A 104 -4.62 11.45 4.93
N LEU A 105 -5.75 11.91 4.39
CA LEU A 105 -6.29 13.23 4.73
C LEU A 105 -7.13 13.20 6.01
N VAL A 106 -8.00 12.19 6.16
CA VAL A 106 -8.94 12.07 7.30
C VAL A 106 -8.84 10.66 7.87
N TRP A 107 -8.41 10.57 9.12
CA TRP A 107 -8.29 9.31 9.84
C TRP A 107 -8.73 9.50 11.29
N TYR A 108 -9.21 8.44 11.94
CA TYR A 108 -9.58 8.48 13.37
C TYR A 108 -8.35 8.61 14.28
N TYR A 109 -7.19 8.16 13.79
CA TYR A 109 -5.89 8.17 14.44
C TYR A 109 -4.97 9.27 13.86
N ALA A 110 -3.78 9.47 14.39
CA ALA A 110 -2.77 10.43 13.92
C ALA A 110 -3.31 11.86 13.73
N ASN A 111 -4.03 12.35 14.74
CA ASN A 111 -4.53 13.72 14.78
C ASN A 111 -3.77 14.54 15.84
N PRO A 112 -3.49 15.84 15.59
CA PRO A 112 -2.81 16.68 16.55
C PRO A 112 -3.65 16.85 17.84
N LYS A 113 -2.98 16.89 18.99
CA LYS A 113 -3.63 16.92 20.31
C LYS A 113 -4.61 18.09 20.50
N TRP A 114 -4.36 19.21 19.82
CA TRP A 114 -5.23 20.38 19.88
C TRP A 114 -6.57 20.20 19.15
N LEU A 115 -6.69 19.24 18.24
CA LEU A 115 -7.86 19.11 17.38
C LEU A 115 -9.11 18.65 18.12
N THR A 116 -9.02 17.63 18.96
CA THR A 116 -10.16 17.09 19.70
C THR A 116 -10.83 18.13 20.60
N PRO A 117 -10.13 18.86 21.48
CA PRO A 117 -10.77 19.90 22.28
C PRO A 117 -11.31 21.05 21.45
N LEU A 118 -10.68 21.37 20.33
CA LEU A 118 -11.16 22.43 19.45
C LEU A 118 -12.47 22.06 18.73
N LEU A 119 -12.58 20.81 18.25
CA LEU A 119 -13.81 20.27 17.67
C LEU A 119 -14.95 20.20 18.68
N ALA A 120 -14.66 19.81 19.92
CA ALA A 120 -15.65 19.81 20.99
C ALA A 120 -16.18 21.22 21.34
N ALA A 121 -15.31 22.22 21.27
CA ALA A 121 -15.67 23.63 21.57
C ALA A 121 -16.48 24.30 20.45
N ARG A 122 -16.15 24.00 19.19
CA ARG A 122 -16.79 24.61 18.02
C ARG A 122 -16.79 23.69 16.81
N ARG A 123 -17.80 23.02 16.50
CA ARG A 123 -17.97 22.07 15.37
C ARG A 123 -17.81 22.77 14.00
N ASP A 124 -16.62 23.35 13.76
CA ASP A 124 -16.32 24.11 12.53
C ASP A 124 -15.83 23.16 11.45
N GLU A 125 -16.61 22.96 10.40
CA GLU A 125 -16.24 22.11 9.26
C GLU A 125 -14.97 22.61 8.53
N LYS A 126 -14.56 23.85 8.70
CA LYS A 126 -13.28 24.34 8.15
C LYS A 126 -12.07 23.63 8.77
N LEU A 127 -12.22 23.07 9.98
CA LEU A 127 -11.18 22.22 10.56
C LEU A 127 -11.00 20.90 9.78
N LEU A 128 -12.02 20.41 9.09
CA LEU A 128 -11.95 19.27 8.20
C LEU A 128 -11.54 19.68 6.78
N THR A 129 -12.32 20.56 6.16
CA THR A 129 -12.15 20.92 4.76
C THR A 129 -10.91 21.75 4.48
N GLY A 130 -10.49 22.60 5.43
CA GLY A 130 -9.29 23.44 5.32
C GLY A 130 -8.00 22.61 5.26
N HIS A 131 -7.89 21.55 6.08
CA HIS A 131 -6.77 20.63 6.00
C HIS A 131 -6.68 19.92 4.64
N ILE A 132 -7.82 19.36 4.19
CA ILE A 132 -7.91 18.68 2.88
C ILE A 132 -7.46 19.60 1.75
N GLN A 133 -7.95 20.85 1.75
CA GLN A 133 -7.62 21.84 0.73
C GLN A 133 -6.16 22.26 0.79
N ALA A 134 -5.59 22.47 1.99
CA ALA A 134 -4.20 22.86 2.16
C ALA A 134 -3.24 21.81 1.57
N VAL A 135 -3.49 20.54 1.84
CA VAL A 135 -2.66 19.43 1.35
C VAL A 135 -2.84 19.24 -0.16
N LEU A 136 -4.07 19.11 -0.65
CA LEU A 136 -4.33 18.77 -2.05
C LEU A 136 -3.98 19.88 -3.04
N ARG A 137 -4.07 21.14 -2.65
CA ARG A 137 -3.63 22.26 -3.51
C ARG A 137 -2.11 22.38 -3.61
N ARG A 138 -1.39 21.85 -2.60
CA ARG A 138 0.09 21.88 -2.60
C ARG A 138 0.69 20.73 -3.39
N TYR A 139 0.10 19.53 -3.33
CA TYR A 139 0.69 18.30 -3.82
C TYR A 139 -0.14 17.65 -4.91
N PRO A 140 0.35 17.60 -6.17
CA PRO A 140 -0.26 16.78 -7.21
C PRO A 140 -0.01 15.29 -6.91
N MET A 141 -1.08 14.47 -6.93
CA MET A 141 -1.04 13.04 -6.63
C MET A 141 -1.91 12.26 -7.59
N GLU A 142 -1.50 11.04 -7.94
CA GLU A 142 -2.30 10.11 -8.75
C GLU A 142 -3.57 9.65 -8.02
N SER A 143 -3.43 9.40 -6.72
CA SER A 143 -4.55 9.01 -5.85
C SER A 143 -4.29 9.45 -4.41
N VAL A 144 -5.36 9.56 -3.62
CA VAL A 144 -5.25 9.92 -2.21
C VAL A 144 -6.31 9.21 -1.38
N ASP A 145 -5.92 8.72 -0.20
CA ASP A 145 -6.85 8.26 0.83
C ASP A 145 -7.54 9.46 1.46
N VAL A 146 -8.75 9.74 0.99
CA VAL A 146 -9.55 10.86 1.52
C VAL A 146 -10.00 10.54 2.94
N VAL A 147 -10.54 9.34 3.13
CA VAL A 147 -10.93 8.81 4.44
C VAL A 147 -10.32 7.44 4.62
N ASN A 148 -9.62 7.27 5.74
CA ASN A 148 -9.00 6.01 6.13
C ASN A 148 -9.74 5.40 7.32
N GLU A 149 -10.09 4.10 7.22
CA GLU A 149 -10.59 3.25 8.30
C GLU A 149 -11.80 3.83 9.05
N ALA A 150 -12.84 4.24 8.32
CA ALA A 150 -14.06 4.78 8.92
C ALA A 150 -14.97 3.71 9.54
N LEU A 151 -14.80 2.44 9.19
CA LEU A 151 -15.62 1.35 9.71
C LEU A 151 -15.02 0.74 10.97
N ALA A 152 -15.90 0.18 11.82
CA ALA A 152 -15.46 -0.57 13.00
C ALA A 152 -14.77 -1.87 12.56
N PRO A 153 -13.59 -2.21 13.11
CA PRO A 153 -12.81 -3.37 12.67
C PRO A 153 -13.57 -4.69 12.79
N PRO A 154 -13.23 -5.71 11.99
CA PRO A 154 -13.80 -7.05 12.15
C PRO A 154 -13.68 -7.56 13.60
N GLY A 155 -14.75 -8.17 14.11
CA GLY A 155 -14.78 -8.71 15.48
C GLY A 155 -14.98 -7.68 16.58
N THR A 156 -15.10 -6.39 16.28
CA THR A 156 -15.39 -5.35 17.26
C THR A 156 -16.89 -4.99 17.28
N ALA A 157 -17.36 -4.41 18.40
CA ALA A 157 -18.71 -3.89 18.49
C ALA A 157 -18.87 -2.68 17.56
N ALA A 158 -19.75 -2.81 16.57
CA ALA A 158 -20.04 -1.75 15.62
C ALA A 158 -21.37 -1.05 15.95
N ARG A 159 -21.47 0.22 15.60
CA ARG A 159 -22.74 0.98 15.51
C ARG A 159 -23.64 0.34 14.43
N ALA A 160 -24.93 0.66 14.45
CA ALA A 160 -25.88 0.14 13.46
C ALA A 160 -25.51 0.53 12.01
N ASP A 161 -24.84 1.68 11.81
CA ASP A 161 -24.33 2.15 10.54
C ASP A 161 -22.94 1.56 10.17
N GLY A 162 -22.33 0.77 11.06
CA GLY A 162 -21.02 0.16 10.88
C GLY A 162 -19.85 1.09 11.16
N LEU A 163 -20.07 2.38 11.44
CA LEU A 163 -18.99 3.35 11.61
C LEU A 163 -18.26 3.17 12.93
N ARG A 164 -16.95 3.41 12.88
CA ARG A 164 -16.05 3.45 14.04
C ARG A 164 -16.26 4.75 14.82
N PRO A 165 -16.32 4.72 16.16
CA PRO A 165 -16.22 5.92 16.97
C PRO A 165 -14.96 6.72 16.64
N SER A 166 -15.10 8.02 16.41
CA SER A 166 -13.98 8.90 16.08
C SER A 166 -14.33 10.36 16.39
N LEU A 167 -13.28 11.19 16.58
CA LEU A 167 -13.48 12.63 16.77
C LEU A 167 -14.27 13.28 15.61
N TRP A 168 -14.16 12.75 14.40
CA TRP A 168 -14.86 13.25 13.22
C TRP A 168 -16.35 12.91 13.26
N LEU A 169 -16.66 11.66 13.64
CA LEU A 169 -18.04 11.19 13.81
C LEU A 169 -18.74 11.93 14.96
N ASP A 170 -18.03 12.17 16.06
CA ASP A 170 -18.55 12.89 17.22
C ASP A 170 -18.81 14.37 16.92
N ALA A 171 -17.96 14.99 16.11
CA ALA A 171 -18.09 16.40 15.74
C ALA A 171 -19.19 16.66 14.70
N PHE A 172 -19.24 15.83 13.63
CA PHE A 172 -20.02 16.13 12.44
C PHE A 172 -21.03 15.05 12.04
N GLY A 173 -21.12 13.98 12.82
CA GLY A 173 -21.95 12.82 12.44
C GLY A 173 -21.43 12.12 11.19
N PRO A 174 -22.18 11.15 10.61
CA PRO A 174 -21.76 10.36 9.45
C PRO A 174 -21.43 11.19 8.20
N GLY A 175 -22.01 12.38 8.09
CA GLY A 175 -21.82 13.29 6.94
C GLY A 175 -20.39 13.81 6.76
N TYR A 176 -19.51 13.67 7.77
CA TYR A 176 -18.11 14.10 7.64
C TYR A 176 -17.40 13.45 6.46
N ILE A 177 -17.79 12.21 6.11
CA ILE A 177 -17.22 11.45 5.01
C ILE A 177 -17.60 12.11 3.68
N ASP A 178 -18.89 12.42 3.49
CA ASP A 178 -19.38 13.09 2.29
C ASP A 178 -18.70 14.47 2.13
N THR A 179 -18.66 15.26 3.21
CA THR A 179 -17.96 16.57 3.24
C THR A 179 -16.48 16.43 2.85
N ALA A 180 -15.77 15.40 3.37
CA ALA A 180 -14.36 15.18 3.06
C ALA A 180 -14.14 14.87 1.57
N PHE A 181 -14.92 13.97 0.98
CA PHE A 181 -14.80 13.62 -0.44
C PHE A 181 -15.15 14.79 -1.36
N HIS A 182 -16.21 15.55 -1.08
CA HIS A 182 -16.56 16.73 -1.86
C HIS A 182 -15.49 17.83 -1.77
N ALA A 183 -14.93 18.07 -0.57
CA ALA A 183 -13.83 19.01 -0.39
C ALA A 183 -12.56 18.57 -1.15
N ALA A 184 -12.27 17.25 -1.15
CA ALA A 184 -11.14 16.71 -1.89
C ALA A 184 -11.32 16.84 -3.40
N ARG A 185 -12.50 16.52 -3.94
CA ARG A 185 -12.79 16.68 -5.38
C ARG A 185 -12.70 18.11 -5.82
N ALA A 186 -13.20 19.05 -5.01
CA ALA A 186 -13.10 20.47 -5.30
C ALA A 186 -11.66 21.00 -5.30
N ALA A 187 -10.81 20.44 -4.42
CA ALA A 187 -9.41 20.86 -4.31
C ALA A 187 -8.49 20.22 -5.37
N ALA A 188 -8.78 18.98 -5.79
CA ALA A 188 -7.96 18.21 -6.72
C ALA A 188 -8.84 17.42 -7.71
N PRO A 189 -9.42 18.08 -8.74
CA PRO A 189 -10.39 17.43 -9.64
C PRO A 189 -9.85 16.21 -10.41
N GLY A 190 -8.54 16.17 -10.69
CA GLY A 190 -7.88 15.11 -11.45
C GLY A 190 -7.33 13.96 -10.59
N THR A 191 -7.32 14.10 -9.28
CA THR A 191 -6.80 13.06 -8.36
C THR A 191 -7.86 11.99 -8.11
N ARG A 192 -7.47 10.72 -8.13
CA ARG A 192 -8.35 9.61 -7.76
C ARG A 192 -8.59 9.61 -6.25
N LEU A 193 -9.85 9.68 -5.85
CA LEU A 193 -10.28 9.73 -4.45
C LEU A 193 -10.59 8.33 -3.94
N VAL A 194 -9.93 7.93 -2.86
CA VAL A 194 -9.94 6.57 -2.33
C VAL A 194 -10.54 6.56 -0.92
N TYR A 195 -11.40 5.59 -0.65
CA TYR A 195 -11.70 5.12 0.69
C TYR A 195 -10.77 3.95 0.99
N ASN A 196 -9.91 4.06 2.00
CA ASN A 196 -8.91 3.04 2.34
C ASN A 196 -9.28 2.28 3.62
N GLU A 197 -9.19 0.94 3.60
CA GLU A 197 -9.65 0.11 4.71
C GLU A 197 -8.96 -1.27 4.68
N TRP A 198 -9.01 -1.99 5.79
CA TRP A 198 -8.48 -3.34 5.98
C TRP A 198 -9.56 -4.32 6.47
N GLY A 199 -9.23 -5.62 6.51
CA GLY A 199 -10.11 -6.65 7.07
C GLY A 199 -11.00 -7.34 6.06
N PHE A 200 -10.76 -7.16 4.78
CA PHE A 200 -11.47 -7.86 3.69
C PHE A 200 -10.82 -9.18 3.30
N GLU A 201 -9.54 -9.33 3.59
CA GLU A 201 -8.63 -10.30 3.03
C GLU A 201 -8.88 -11.69 3.60
N GLN A 202 -9.11 -11.77 4.91
CA GLN A 202 -9.15 -13.01 5.67
C GLN A 202 -10.51 -13.72 5.57
N GLY A 203 -10.50 -15.03 5.88
CA GLY A 203 -11.64 -15.93 5.70
C GLY A 203 -12.59 -16.08 6.90
N ALA A 204 -12.33 -15.44 8.05
CA ALA A 204 -13.16 -15.59 9.24
C ALA A 204 -14.57 -14.99 9.09
N VAL A 205 -15.49 -15.42 9.94
CA VAL A 205 -16.90 -15.00 9.89
C VAL A 205 -17.07 -13.50 10.14
N GLU A 206 -16.26 -12.92 11.02
CA GLU A 206 -16.23 -11.48 11.27
C GLU A 206 -15.81 -10.67 10.03
N ASN A 207 -14.89 -11.21 9.22
CA ASN A 207 -14.49 -10.60 7.95
C ASN A 207 -15.63 -10.69 6.91
N ASP A 208 -16.45 -11.76 6.90
CA ASP A 208 -17.65 -11.83 6.04
C ASP A 208 -18.65 -10.73 6.38
N ARG A 209 -18.89 -10.51 7.67
CA ARG A 209 -19.78 -9.42 8.15
C ARG A 209 -19.23 -8.06 7.79
N PHE A 210 -17.90 -7.91 7.90
CA PHE A 210 -17.20 -6.66 7.57
C PHE A 210 -17.31 -6.35 6.07
N ARG A 211 -17.04 -7.32 5.18
CA ARG A 211 -17.25 -7.18 3.73
C ARG A 211 -18.68 -6.74 3.41
N ALA A 212 -19.70 -7.39 4.00
CA ALA A 212 -21.10 -7.03 3.78
C ALA A 212 -21.41 -5.60 4.30
N THR A 213 -20.84 -5.19 5.42
CA THR A 213 -20.99 -3.83 5.94
C THR A 213 -20.33 -2.81 5.02
N THR A 214 -19.13 -3.10 4.54
CA THR A 214 -18.42 -2.23 3.59
C THR A 214 -19.19 -2.06 2.29
N LEU A 215 -19.76 -3.12 1.72
CA LEU A 215 -20.55 -3.00 0.50
C LEU A 215 -21.77 -2.09 0.70
N ARG A 216 -22.50 -2.23 1.82
CA ARG A 216 -23.61 -1.32 2.15
C ARG A 216 -23.17 0.12 2.35
N PHE A 217 -22.01 0.32 2.99
CA PHE A 217 -21.42 1.64 3.19
C PHE A 217 -21.08 2.30 1.85
N LEU A 218 -20.39 1.58 0.95
CA LEU A 218 -20.06 2.07 -0.40
C LEU A 218 -21.32 2.38 -1.21
N ASP A 219 -22.35 1.51 -1.18
CA ASP A 219 -23.63 1.75 -1.82
C ASP A 219 -24.30 3.05 -1.33
N GLY A 220 -24.20 3.30 -0.01
CA GLY A 220 -24.70 4.53 0.60
C GLY A 220 -23.97 5.77 0.09
N LEU A 221 -22.64 5.74 -0.01
CA LEU A 221 -21.84 6.85 -0.54
C LEU A 221 -22.18 7.12 -2.01
N LEU A 222 -22.17 6.09 -2.84
CA LEU A 222 -22.48 6.20 -4.28
C LEU A 222 -23.90 6.72 -4.52
N LYS A 223 -24.89 6.25 -3.76
CA LYS A 223 -26.29 6.72 -3.85
C LYS A 223 -26.42 8.20 -3.52
N ARG A 224 -25.61 8.73 -2.61
CA ARG A 224 -25.59 10.17 -2.28
C ARG A 224 -24.75 11.02 -3.25
N GLY A 225 -24.15 10.42 -4.26
CA GLY A 225 -23.30 11.14 -5.23
C GLY A 225 -21.96 11.56 -4.69
N VAL A 226 -21.46 10.87 -3.65
CA VAL A 226 -20.10 11.12 -3.11
C VAL A 226 -19.07 10.77 -4.20
N PRO A 227 -18.12 11.65 -4.51
CA PRO A 227 -17.16 11.45 -5.59
C PRO A 227 -16.04 10.46 -5.20
N LEU A 228 -16.42 9.21 -4.98
CA LEU A 228 -15.56 8.08 -4.67
C LEU A 228 -15.14 7.38 -5.96
N ASP A 229 -13.83 7.25 -6.22
CA ASP A 229 -13.31 6.62 -7.43
C ASP A 229 -12.80 5.19 -7.19
N ALA A 230 -12.34 4.88 -5.98
CA ALA A 230 -11.70 3.61 -5.69
C ALA A 230 -11.87 3.16 -4.24
N LEU A 231 -11.83 1.85 -4.04
CA LEU A 231 -11.56 1.23 -2.74
C LEU A 231 -10.05 0.94 -2.64
N GLY A 232 -9.43 1.41 -1.55
CA GLY A 232 -8.13 0.94 -1.10
C GLY A 232 -8.33 -0.28 -0.18
N MET A 233 -7.66 -1.37 -0.52
CA MET A 233 -7.56 -2.57 0.31
C MET A 233 -6.14 -2.63 0.85
N GLN A 234 -5.97 -2.47 2.17
CA GLN A 234 -4.63 -2.34 2.74
C GLN A 234 -3.76 -3.57 2.43
N GLY A 235 -4.31 -4.78 2.58
CA GLY A 235 -3.56 -6.00 2.27
C GLY A 235 -2.60 -6.41 3.39
N HIS A 236 -2.93 -6.08 4.65
CA HIS A 236 -2.22 -6.60 5.83
C HIS A 236 -2.63 -8.05 6.06
N LEU A 237 -1.76 -8.96 5.65
CA LEU A 237 -1.99 -10.40 5.69
C LEU A 237 -1.32 -11.05 6.90
N SER A 238 -1.66 -12.30 7.20
CA SER A 238 -1.00 -13.09 8.22
C SER A 238 -0.70 -14.50 7.73
N ALA A 239 0.58 -14.88 7.74
CA ALA A 239 1.02 -16.19 7.29
C ALA A 239 0.62 -17.34 8.24
N PHE A 240 0.49 -17.06 9.54
CA PHE A 240 0.23 -18.03 10.58
C PHE A 240 -1.05 -17.78 11.38
N GLY A 241 -1.77 -16.70 11.07
CA GLY A 241 -3.06 -16.34 11.67
C GLY A 241 -4.24 -16.70 10.76
N ASN A 242 -5.18 -15.77 10.69
CA ASN A 242 -6.38 -15.93 9.87
C ASN A 242 -6.04 -15.70 8.39
N ARG A 243 -6.09 -16.77 7.61
CA ARG A 243 -5.62 -16.77 6.21
C ARG A 243 -6.66 -16.26 5.23
N VAL A 244 -6.19 -15.88 4.05
CA VAL A 244 -7.03 -15.48 2.90
C VAL A 244 -7.90 -16.64 2.43
N ASP A 245 -9.22 -16.40 2.34
CA ASP A 245 -10.16 -17.27 1.61
C ASP A 245 -10.32 -16.73 0.20
N GLN A 246 -9.71 -17.40 -0.77
CA GLN A 246 -9.66 -16.95 -2.15
C GLN A 246 -11.04 -16.83 -2.81
N ARG A 247 -12.02 -17.69 -2.44
CA ARG A 247 -13.37 -17.61 -2.99
C ARG A 247 -14.09 -16.37 -2.48
N LYS A 248 -14.12 -16.19 -1.16
CA LYS A 248 -14.76 -15.03 -0.52
C LYS A 248 -14.15 -13.70 -0.97
N LEU A 249 -12.81 -13.66 -1.10
CA LEU A 249 -12.11 -12.48 -1.59
C LEU A 249 -12.45 -12.20 -3.07
N ARG A 250 -12.53 -13.23 -3.92
CA ARG A 250 -12.91 -13.08 -5.33
C ARG A 250 -14.32 -12.52 -5.47
N ASP A 251 -15.25 -13.05 -4.68
CA ASP A 251 -16.64 -12.58 -4.67
C ASP A 251 -16.70 -11.10 -4.26
N PHE A 252 -15.95 -10.71 -3.22
CA PHE A 252 -15.88 -9.32 -2.77
C PHE A 252 -15.27 -8.38 -3.83
N VAL A 253 -14.16 -8.79 -4.46
CA VAL A 253 -13.52 -8.00 -5.54
C VAL A 253 -14.45 -7.84 -6.75
N ALA A 254 -15.25 -8.86 -7.07
CA ALA A 254 -16.25 -8.76 -8.11
C ALA A 254 -17.35 -7.74 -7.78
N GLU A 255 -17.78 -7.67 -6.50
CA GLU A 255 -18.74 -6.67 -6.02
C GLU A 255 -18.20 -5.24 -6.09
N ILE A 256 -16.90 -5.02 -5.80
CA ILE A 256 -16.26 -3.71 -5.97
C ILE A 256 -16.28 -3.28 -7.44
N ARG A 257 -15.89 -4.20 -8.34
CA ARG A 257 -15.94 -3.95 -9.79
C ARG A 257 -17.35 -3.64 -10.28
N ALA A 258 -18.36 -4.37 -9.81
CA ALA A 258 -19.75 -4.17 -10.21
C ALA A 258 -20.29 -2.77 -9.87
N ARG A 259 -19.70 -2.12 -8.86
CA ARG A 259 -19.98 -0.73 -8.44
C ARG A 259 -19.24 0.32 -9.29
N GLY A 260 -18.46 -0.09 -10.28
CA GLY A 260 -17.63 0.81 -11.08
C GLY A 260 -16.42 1.38 -10.36
N LEU A 261 -16.08 0.86 -9.18
CA LEU A 261 -14.93 1.33 -8.41
C LEU A 261 -13.65 0.63 -8.86
N ALA A 262 -12.56 1.38 -8.92
CA ALA A 262 -11.22 0.81 -9.00
C ALA A 262 -10.83 0.16 -7.66
N LEU A 263 -9.91 -0.79 -7.72
CA LEU A 263 -9.30 -1.42 -6.54
C LEU A 263 -7.81 -1.08 -6.50
N LEU A 264 -7.33 -0.58 -5.38
CA LEU A 264 -5.91 -0.37 -5.11
C LEU A 264 -5.51 -1.23 -3.92
N ILE A 265 -4.45 -2.04 -4.06
CA ILE A 265 -3.83 -2.69 -2.92
C ILE A 265 -2.79 -1.70 -2.38
N THR A 266 -3.00 -1.19 -1.17
CA THR A 266 -2.37 0.05 -0.74
C THR A 266 -1.20 -0.11 0.20
N GLU A 267 -1.13 -1.25 0.95
CA GLU A 267 -0.23 -1.40 2.10
C GLU A 267 0.23 -2.85 2.29
N LEU A 268 0.36 -3.61 1.19
CA LEU A 268 0.65 -5.04 1.27
C LEU A 268 1.88 -5.35 2.13
N ASP A 269 1.65 -6.08 3.19
CA ASP A 269 2.65 -6.81 3.97
C ASP A 269 2.08 -8.14 4.46
N VAL A 270 2.94 -9.03 4.96
CA VAL A 270 2.49 -10.33 5.46
C VAL A 270 3.13 -10.62 6.81
N GLU A 271 2.35 -10.50 7.85
CA GLU A 271 2.79 -10.74 9.21
C GLU A 271 3.18 -12.20 9.44
N ASP A 272 4.32 -12.40 10.11
CA ASP A 272 4.90 -13.73 10.38
C ASP A 272 4.86 -14.14 11.86
N ILE A 273 4.08 -13.43 12.68
CA ILE A 273 3.88 -13.73 14.10
C ILE A 273 3.26 -15.11 14.26
N GLY A 274 3.74 -15.84 15.26
CA GLY A 274 3.30 -17.23 15.53
C GLY A 274 3.97 -18.29 14.65
N GLY A 275 4.84 -17.88 13.74
CA GLY A 275 5.62 -18.81 12.91
C GLY A 275 6.74 -19.55 13.65
N PRO A 276 7.36 -20.55 13.01
CA PRO A 276 8.48 -21.29 13.57
C PRO A 276 9.75 -20.43 13.69
N SER A 277 10.73 -20.87 14.46
CA SER A 277 12.05 -20.24 14.54
C SER A 277 12.86 -20.33 13.24
N ASP A 278 12.57 -21.32 12.39
CA ASP A 278 13.19 -21.48 11.07
C ASP A 278 12.79 -20.34 10.14
N ILE A 279 13.74 -19.48 9.85
CA ILE A 279 13.58 -18.29 8.99
C ILE A 279 13.13 -18.70 7.58
N ALA A 280 13.68 -19.76 7.01
CA ALA A 280 13.34 -20.20 5.67
C ALA A 280 11.89 -20.70 5.59
N ALA A 281 11.39 -21.37 6.62
CA ALA A 281 10.00 -21.78 6.70
C ALA A 281 9.06 -20.57 6.84
N ARG A 282 9.42 -19.56 7.65
CA ARG A 282 8.65 -18.30 7.76
C ARG A 282 8.59 -17.56 6.43
N ASP A 283 9.73 -17.38 5.78
CA ASP A 283 9.80 -16.67 4.48
C ASP A 283 8.96 -17.36 3.40
N ARG A 284 8.94 -18.70 3.38
CA ARG A 284 8.06 -19.45 2.47
C ARG A 284 6.58 -19.23 2.79
N ALA A 285 6.19 -19.31 4.06
CA ALA A 285 4.79 -19.11 4.45
C ALA A 285 4.30 -17.69 4.13
N VAL A 286 5.14 -16.67 4.35
CA VAL A 286 4.88 -15.27 3.96
C VAL A 286 4.67 -15.16 2.43
N ALA A 287 5.54 -15.78 1.65
CA ALA A 287 5.44 -15.78 0.19
C ALA A 287 4.16 -16.49 -0.30
N ASP A 288 3.84 -17.65 0.28
CA ASP A 288 2.66 -18.43 -0.06
C ASP A 288 1.35 -17.69 0.24
N GLU A 289 1.28 -16.96 1.37
CA GLU A 289 0.09 -16.18 1.72
C GLU A 289 -0.08 -14.95 0.82
N ALA A 290 1.01 -14.23 0.55
CA ALA A 290 0.98 -13.14 -0.42
C ALA A 290 0.55 -13.63 -1.81
N ARG A 291 1.05 -14.79 -2.26
CA ARG A 291 0.67 -15.38 -3.54
C ARG A 291 -0.82 -15.73 -3.57
N ARG A 292 -1.34 -16.34 -2.49
CA ARG A 292 -2.77 -16.66 -2.33
C ARG A 292 -3.66 -15.44 -2.50
N PHE A 293 -3.26 -14.31 -1.94
CA PHE A 293 -3.95 -13.03 -2.04
C PHE A 293 -3.85 -12.43 -3.45
N LEU A 294 -2.63 -12.28 -3.95
CA LEU A 294 -2.33 -11.62 -5.22
C LEU A 294 -2.96 -12.34 -6.43
N ASP A 295 -3.00 -13.67 -6.43
CA ASP A 295 -3.65 -14.45 -7.50
C ASP A 295 -5.15 -14.13 -7.65
N VAL A 296 -5.80 -13.68 -6.58
CA VAL A 296 -7.21 -13.27 -6.63
C VAL A 296 -7.35 -11.82 -7.07
N VAL A 297 -6.67 -10.90 -6.39
CA VAL A 297 -6.89 -9.47 -6.64
C VAL A 297 -6.38 -9.05 -8.02
N LEU A 298 -5.33 -9.70 -8.54
CA LEU A 298 -4.78 -9.41 -9.86
C LEU A 298 -5.57 -10.06 -11.01
N ASP A 299 -6.44 -11.02 -10.76
CA ASP A 299 -7.35 -11.58 -11.78
C ASP A 299 -8.53 -10.64 -12.09
N SER A 300 -8.64 -9.51 -11.38
CA SER A 300 -9.63 -8.47 -11.62
C SER A 300 -9.08 -7.29 -12.42
N PRO A 301 -9.76 -6.85 -13.48
CA PRO A 301 -9.40 -5.62 -14.20
C PRO A 301 -9.58 -4.35 -13.34
N ALA A 302 -10.36 -4.41 -12.26
CA ALA A 302 -10.53 -3.30 -11.34
C ALA A 302 -9.24 -2.95 -10.59
N THR A 303 -8.32 -3.91 -10.40
CA THR A 303 -7.05 -3.69 -9.69
C THR A 303 -6.08 -2.90 -10.55
N GLN A 304 -5.70 -1.70 -10.09
CA GLN A 304 -4.89 -0.75 -10.84
C GLN A 304 -3.52 -0.49 -10.23
N ALA A 305 -3.35 -0.80 -8.95
CA ALA A 305 -2.07 -0.64 -8.26
C ALA A 305 -1.89 -1.69 -7.16
N VAL A 306 -0.64 -2.04 -6.89
CA VAL A 306 -0.21 -2.80 -5.71
C VAL A 306 0.95 -2.05 -5.08
N LEU A 307 0.80 -1.66 -3.82
CA LEU A 307 1.87 -1.03 -3.04
C LEU A 307 2.16 -1.89 -1.81
N THR A 308 3.43 -2.04 -1.49
CA THR A 308 3.86 -2.65 -0.23
C THR A 308 3.96 -1.60 0.87
N TRP A 309 3.68 -2.00 2.13
CA TRP A 309 3.96 -1.15 3.29
C TRP A 309 5.42 -1.32 3.67
N ASN A 310 6.28 -0.55 2.98
CA ASN A 310 7.73 -0.65 2.87
C ASN A 310 8.24 -1.82 2.00
N LEU A 311 9.50 -1.74 1.56
CA LEU A 311 10.17 -2.78 0.75
C LEU A 311 11.08 -3.69 1.58
N SER A 312 11.59 -3.22 2.71
CA SER A 312 12.63 -3.90 3.46
C SER A 312 12.25 -4.09 4.93
N ASP A 313 12.54 -5.28 5.46
CA ASP A 313 12.40 -5.59 6.88
C ASP A 313 13.27 -4.68 7.78
N ARG A 314 14.19 -3.89 7.20
CA ARG A 314 14.99 -2.89 7.93
C ARG A 314 14.12 -1.82 8.57
N TYR A 315 12.97 -1.51 7.96
CA TYR A 315 12.08 -0.42 8.34
C TYR A 315 10.72 -0.89 8.87
N VAL A 316 10.56 -2.19 9.05
CA VAL A 316 9.35 -2.72 9.66
C VAL A 316 9.42 -2.56 11.16
N ASP A 317 8.84 -1.48 11.66
CA ASP A 317 8.67 -1.22 13.08
C ASP A 317 7.19 -1.11 13.42
N ALA A 318 6.70 -2.06 14.22
CA ALA A 318 5.40 -1.93 14.84
C ALA A 318 5.59 -1.48 16.30
N PRO A 319 5.24 -0.24 16.64
CA PRO A 319 5.36 0.28 18.00
C PRO A 319 4.65 -0.59 19.04
N ASP A 320 3.51 -1.17 18.65
CA ASP A 320 2.69 -2.03 19.51
C ASP A 320 3.28 -3.44 19.71
N GLU A 321 4.30 -3.81 18.93
CA GLU A 321 4.98 -5.11 18.99
C GLU A 321 6.32 -5.09 19.73
N TRP A 322 6.60 -4.03 20.49
CA TRP A 322 7.83 -3.89 21.28
C TRP A 322 8.15 -5.11 22.16
N LYS A 323 7.11 -5.81 22.65
CA LYS A 323 7.27 -7.05 23.43
C LYS A 323 7.90 -8.17 22.60
N LEU A 324 7.49 -8.32 21.35
CA LEU A 324 8.07 -9.32 20.44
C LEU A 324 9.53 -8.99 20.11
N LYS A 325 9.85 -7.72 19.93
CA LYS A 325 11.24 -7.27 19.76
C LYS A 325 12.11 -7.57 21.00
N LEU A 326 11.57 -7.35 22.21
CA LEU A 326 12.25 -7.72 23.45
C LEU A 326 12.52 -9.23 23.55
N MET A 327 11.64 -10.06 22.98
CA MET A 327 11.80 -11.51 22.87
C MET A 327 12.75 -11.92 21.72
N GLY A 328 13.35 -10.97 21.01
CA GLY A 328 14.27 -11.22 19.90
C GLY A 328 13.58 -11.54 18.58
N TRP A 329 12.25 -11.35 18.47
CA TRP A 329 11.54 -11.58 17.22
C TRP A 329 11.98 -10.53 16.17
N ARG A 330 12.33 -11.02 14.97
CA ARG A 330 12.65 -10.21 13.80
C ARG A 330 11.56 -10.43 12.77
N PHE A 331 10.78 -9.38 12.47
CA PHE A 331 9.74 -9.42 11.45
C PHE A 331 10.32 -9.65 10.07
N ARG A 332 9.56 -10.39 9.25
CA ARG A 332 9.94 -10.74 7.88
C ARG A 332 8.78 -10.53 6.91
N LYS A 333 8.15 -9.35 7.01
CA LYS A 333 6.88 -9.01 6.35
C LYS A 333 7.02 -8.58 4.89
N THR A 334 8.20 -8.09 4.47
CA THR A 334 8.42 -7.33 3.24
C THR A 334 9.21 -8.12 2.19
N PRO A 335 9.30 -7.67 0.92
CA PRO A 335 10.00 -8.40 -0.14
C PRO A 335 11.51 -8.54 0.04
N TYR A 336 12.14 -7.66 0.83
CA TYR A 336 13.59 -7.64 1.07
C TYR A 336 13.91 -7.76 2.56
N ASP A 337 15.03 -8.40 2.88
CA ASP A 337 15.51 -8.49 4.25
C ASP A 337 16.21 -7.19 4.71
N THR A 338 16.70 -7.18 5.94
CA THR A 338 17.40 -6.01 6.52
C THR A 338 18.71 -5.64 5.83
N GLN A 339 19.26 -6.53 4.99
CA GLN A 339 20.46 -6.33 4.15
C GLN A 339 20.11 -6.04 2.69
N MET A 340 18.87 -5.69 2.37
CA MET A 340 18.36 -5.45 1.01
C MET A 340 18.50 -6.66 0.06
N ARG A 341 18.53 -7.88 0.59
CA ARG A 341 18.52 -9.11 -0.21
C ARG A 341 17.09 -9.56 -0.46
N ARG A 342 16.82 -10.04 -1.67
CA ARG A 342 15.51 -10.59 -2.04
C ARG A 342 15.13 -11.77 -1.15
N LYS A 343 13.87 -11.81 -0.76
CA LYS A 343 13.23 -12.92 -0.05
C LYS A 343 12.26 -13.65 -0.97
N PRO A 344 11.80 -14.86 -0.62
CA PRO A 344 10.78 -15.60 -1.38
C PRO A 344 9.51 -14.79 -1.69
N LEU A 345 9.14 -13.82 -0.85
CA LEU A 345 8.03 -12.91 -1.11
C LEU A 345 8.23 -12.11 -2.40
N TRP A 346 9.44 -11.64 -2.70
CA TRP A 346 9.71 -10.94 -3.96
C TRP A 346 9.41 -11.83 -5.18
N ASP A 347 9.85 -13.10 -5.13
CA ASP A 347 9.63 -14.04 -6.23
C ASP A 347 8.14 -14.39 -6.39
N ALA A 348 7.41 -14.56 -5.28
CA ALA A 348 5.98 -14.78 -5.27
C ALA A 348 5.21 -13.60 -5.89
N MET A 349 5.59 -12.36 -5.56
CA MET A 349 5.02 -11.15 -6.17
C MET A 349 5.33 -11.09 -7.68
N ALA A 350 6.58 -11.30 -8.08
CA ALA A 350 6.97 -11.25 -9.49
C ALA A 350 6.21 -12.29 -10.33
N GLN A 351 6.02 -13.50 -9.81
CA GLN A 351 5.24 -14.56 -10.45
C GLN A 351 3.76 -14.23 -10.52
N ALA A 352 3.16 -13.70 -9.44
CA ALA A 352 1.77 -13.27 -9.45
C ALA A 352 1.53 -12.14 -10.47
N PHE A 353 2.44 -11.16 -10.51
CA PHE A 353 2.38 -10.05 -11.47
C PHE A 353 2.48 -10.55 -12.92
N ALA A 354 3.46 -11.43 -13.20
CA ALA A 354 3.62 -12.03 -14.52
C ALA A 354 2.42 -12.88 -14.96
N GLY A 355 1.75 -13.53 -14.01
CA GLY A 355 0.55 -14.36 -14.24
C GLY A 355 -0.72 -13.56 -14.53
N ARG A 356 -0.76 -12.26 -14.21
CA ARG A 356 -1.94 -11.40 -14.46
C ARG A 356 -2.31 -11.39 -15.94
N ARG A 357 -3.61 -11.55 -16.23
CA ARG A 357 -4.14 -11.31 -17.58
C ARG A 357 -4.05 -9.83 -17.91
N VAL A 358 -3.75 -9.52 -19.17
CA VAL A 358 -3.85 -8.14 -19.67
C VAL A 358 -5.30 -7.89 -20.05
N PHE A 359 -5.88 -6.85 -19.50
CA PHE A 359 -7.25 -6.42 -19.80
C PHE A 359 -7.18 -5.21 -20.75
N TYR A 360 -7.80 -5.33 -21.92
CA TYR A 360 -7.87 -4.29 -22.95
C TYR A 360 -9.20 -3.55 -22.87
#